data_e6f75de93251b3114b415febee4e5a20
#
_entry.id   e6f75de93251b3114b415febee4e5a20
#
_cell.length_a   1.000
_cell.length_b   1.000
_cell.length_c   1.000
_cell.angle_alpha   90.00
_cell.angle_beta   90.00
_cell.angle_gamma   90.00
#
_symmetry.space_group_name_H-M   'P 1'
#
loop_
_entity.id
_entity.type
_entity.pdbx_description
1 polymer ?
#
loop_
_entity_poly.entity_id
_entity_poly.type
_entity_poly.pdbx_seq_one_letter_code
_entity_poly.pdbx_strand_id
1 'polypeptide(L)'
;VTLRAKTLLSGTAAIATAALALAGCAAPPSAQPGFSGWDQVTAAAQGQTVRLWMYGGDEQGNSYVDGTLKPAAAKEGVTLERVPVADTKDALNRVLTEVQAGTREGGVDLVWVNGDNFGTGKQAGAWSCGWTSMLPNMTLTAASDPLLANDFGTPVEGCEAPWSKAQFTFAYNSATVTDPPKTLAGLLDWSRTHPGRFTYPAPPDFTGSVFTRQVLYSVSGGYANVPPGFDRKAFDRLTPSLFDTLTGLAPSLWREGKTYPKTSGELDALYAGGQVDFTMTYGPATLSKLVADGTYPAATKVLTLEEGTVGNASFLAIPSTSGHQAGAMVVANLALSPEQQAAKADPRVWGQFPVLDPAALSAAQRAMFEALPPSPVVPAYDVLSKNANPELAAAWVPELDDAWRRQILTGR
;
A
#
# COMPACT_ATOMS: atom_id res chain seq x y z
N VAL A 1 51.67 72.50 36.72
CA VAL A 1 50.84 73.61 36.27
C VAL A 1 50.67 73.50 34.75
N THR A 2 49.57 73.43 34.19
CA THR A 2 48.97 73.58 32.89
C THR A 2 48.02 72.45 32.51
N LEU A 3 46.74 72.81 32.64
CA LEU A 3 45.63 72.04 32.07
C LEU A 3 45.72 72.06 30.56
N ARG A 4 45.45 70.85 29.96
CA ARG A 4 44.98 70.76 28.58
C ARG A 4 43.70 70.01 28.54
N ALA A 5 42.65 70.67 28.11
CA ALA A 5 41.37 70.08 27.79
C ALA A 5 41.48 69.13 26.61
N LYS A 6 40.86 67.95 26.70
CA LYS A 6 40.61 67.09 25.54
C LYS A 6 39.10 66.98 25.32
N THR A 7 38.75 67.39 24.15
CA THR A 7 37.42 67.32 23.54
C THR A 7 36.85 65.92 23.47
N LEU A 8 35.63 65.76 23.94
CA LEU A 8 34.81 64.55 23.76
C LEU A 8 34.14 64.59 22.37
N LEU A 9 34.50 63.66 21.51
CA LEU A 9 33.71 63.34 20.32
C LEU A 9 32.66 62.22 20.68
N SER A 10 31.40 62.63 20.56
CA SER A 10 30.25 61.72 20.67
C SER A 10 30.14 60.95 19.38
N GLY A 11 30.42 59.64 19.45
CA GLY A 11 30.16 58.67 18.39
C GLY A 11 28.80 58.00 18.63
N THR A 12 27.81 58.31 17.80
CA THR A 12 26.53 57.62 17.73
C THR A 12 26.74 56.22 17.09
N ALA A 13 26.62 55.17 17.89
CA ALA A 13 26.59 53.78 17.40
C ALA A 13 25.20 53.48 16.83
N ALA A 14 25.07 53.29 15.54
CA ALA A 14 23.90 52.80 14.88
C ALA A 14 23.83 51.27 15.10
N ILE A 15 22.85 50.81 15.87
CA ILE A 15 22.51 49.40 16.04
C ILE A 15 21.74 48.94 14.80
N ALA A 16 22.42 48.25 13.88
CA ALA A 16 21.76 47.53 12.78
C ALA A 16 21.11 46.26 13.29
N THR A 17 19.79 46.27 13.45
CA THR A 17 18.98 45.09 13.77
C THR A 17 18.91 44.22 12.52
N ALA A 18 19.68 43.15 12.46
CA ALA A 18 19.56 42.12 11.43
C ALA A 18 18.32 41.28 11.77
N ALA A 19 17.22 41.54 11.07
CA ALA A 19 16.07 40.65 11.05
C ALA A 19 16.46 39.39 10.25
N LEU A 20 16.77 38.27 10.94
CA LEU A 20 16.83 36.95 10.32
C LEU A 20 15.39 36.57 9.89
N ALA A 21 15.11 36.70 8.61
CA ALA A 21 13.94 36.07 8.01
C ALA A 21 14.13 34.57 8.10
N LEU A 22 13.37 33.92 8.98
CA LEU A 22 13.12 32.46 8.92
C LEU A 22 12.36 32.20 7.61
N ALA A 23 13.11 31.95 6.53
CA ALA A 23 12.55 31.31 5.35
C ALA A 23 12.15 29.89 5.76
N GLY A 24 10.85 29.70 6.08
CA GLY A 24 10.28 28.38 6.19
C GLY A 24 10.58 27.64 4.90
N CYS A 25 11.23 26.48 5.00
CA CYS A 25 11.35 25.54 3.88
C CYS A 25 9.94 25.05 3.53
N ALA A 26 9.20 25.81 2.72
CA ALA A 26 8.10 25.28 1.96
C ALA A 26 8.73 24.29 0.97
N ALA A 27 8.30 23.03 0.99
CA ALA A 27 8.70 22.07 -0.03
C ALA A 27 8.44 22.69 -1.41
N PRO A 28 9.36 22.55 -2.38
CA PRO A 28 9.14 23.10 -3.70
C PRO A 28 7.84 22.50 -4.25
N PRO A 29 7.00 23.29 -4.93
CA PRO A 29 5.79 22.75 -5.54
C PRO A 29 6.20 21.63 -6.50
N SER A 30 5.57 20.45 -6.35
CA SER A 30 5.77 19.32 -7.24
C SER A 30 5.55 19.81 -8.68
N ALA A 31 6.53 19.57 -9.56
CA ALA A 31 6.42 19.98 -10.95
C ALA A 31 5.20 19.31 -11.59
N GLN A 32 4.22 20.11 -12.01
CA GLN A 32 3.11 19.59 -12.82
C GLN A 32 3.63 19.36 -14.24
N PRO A 33 3.26 18.23 -14.89
CA PRO A 33 3.55 18.06 -16.31
C PRO A 33 2.96 19.23 -17.10
N GLY A 34 3.77 19.86 -17.94
CA GLY A 34 3.39 21.06 -18.71
C GLY A 34 2.46 20.76 -19.91
N PHE A 35 1.59 19.75 -19.82
CA PHE A 35 0.64 19.37 -20.88
C PHE A 35 -0.71 20.07 -20.71
N SER A 36 -1.32 20.53 -21.80
CA SER A 36 -2.64 21.17 -21.81
C SER A 36 -3.78 20.17 -22.08
N GLY A 37 -3.49 18.91 -22.41
CA GLY A 37 -4.47 17.87 -22.68
C GLY A 37 -3.84 16.56 -23.13
N TRP A 38 -4.70 15.52 -23.24
CA TRP A 38 -4.28 14.15 -23.51
C TRP A 38 -3.58 13.98 -24.87
N ASP A 39 -3.99 14.69 -25.90
CA ASP A 39 -3.34 14.63 -27.23
C ASP A 39 -1.87 15.07 -27.20
N GLN A 40 -1.54 16.05 -26.36
CA GLN A 40 -0.15 16.45 -26.16
C GLN A 40 0.65 15.39 -25.40
N VAL A 41 0.02 14.73 -24.42
CA VAL A 41 0.64 13.63 -23.68
C VAL A 41 0.97 12.49 -24.64
N THR A 42 0.01 12.03 -25.43
CA THR A 42 0.22 10.92 -26.36
C THR A 42 1.25 11.23 -27.43
N ALA A 43 1.28 12.47 -27.94
CA ALA A 43 2.30 12.89 -28.90
C ALA A 43 3.71 12.94 -28.29
N ALA A 44 3.84 13.45 -27.06
CA ALA A 44 5.12 13.54 -26.36
C ALA A 44 5.62 12.16 -25.88
N ALA A 45 4.73 11.19 -25.66
CA ALA A 45 5.06 9.85 -25.20
C ALA A 45 5.72 8.99 -26.27
N GLN A 46 5.56 9.34 -27.56
CA GLN A 46 6.06 8.52 -28.68
C GLN A 46 7.57 8.28 -28.58
N GLY A 47 7.96 7.01 -28.60
CA GLY A 47 9.35 6.57 -28.54
C GLY A 47 9.98 6.64 -27.13
N GLN A 48 9.23 7.07 -26.10
CA GLN A 48 9.76 7.08 -24.73
C GLN A 48 9.90 5.66 -24.17
N THR A 49 10.92 5.48 -23.33
CA THR A 49 11.11 4.29 -22.49
C THR A 49 10.72 4.63 -21.06
N VAL A 50 9.77 3.90 -20.50
CA VAL A 50 9.26 4.06 -19.12
C VAL A 50 9.77 2.91 -18.26
N ARG A 51 10.55 3.23 -17.25
CA ARG A 51 11.06 2.28 -16.25
C ARG A 51 10.09 2.22 -15.07
N LEU A 52 9.32 1.12 -15.02
CA LEU A 52 8.41 0.83 -13.92
C LEU A 52 9.16 0.07 -12.82
N TRP A 53 9.39 0.73 -11.71
CA TRP A 53 9.97 0.13 -10.51
C TRP A 53 8.85 -0.47 -9.67
N MET A 54 8.94 -1.78 -9.39
CA MET A 54 7.90 -2.51 -8.67
C MET A 54 8.47 -3.67 -7.87
N TYR A 55 7.73 -4.10 -6.84
CA TYR A 55 8.08 -5.28 -6.06
C TYR A 55 8.23 -6.50 -6.96
N GLY A 56 9.41 -7.12 -6.91
CA GLY A 56 9.78 -8.23 -7.78
C GLY A 56 9.40 -9.62 -7.28
N GLY A 57 8.93 -9.72 -6.02
CA GLY A 57 8.57 -11.00 -5.41
C GLY A 57 7.18 -11.53 -5.80
N ASP A 58 6.39 -10.77 -6.55
CA ASP A 58 5.08 -11.19 -7.07
C ASP A 58 5.20 -11.70 -8.50
N GLU A 59 5.38 -13.02 -8.67
CA GLU A 59 5.57 -13.64 -9.99
C GLU A 59 4.38 -13.43 -10.93
N GLN A 60 3.15 -13.40 -10.41
CA GLN A 60 1.94 -13.19 -11.21
C GLN A 60 1.87 -11.74 -11.68
N GLY A 61 2.17 -10.79 -10.80
CA GLY A 61 2.28 -9.38 -11.15
C GLY A 61 3.38 -9.11 -12.18
N ASN A 62 4.54 -9.75 -12.01
CA ASN A 62 5.63 -9.68 -12.98
C ASN A 62 5.19 -10.20 -14.36
N SER A 63 4.53 -11.36 -14.37
CA SER A 63 4.04 -11.99 -15.62
C SER A 63 2.96 -11.15 -16.31
N TYR A 64 2.04 -10.54 -15.54
CA TYR A 64 1.05 -9.61 -16.06
C TYR A 64 1.71 -8.38 -16.72
N VAL A 65 2.67 -7.76 -16.03
CA VAL A 65 3.35 -6.59 -16.59
C VAL A 65 4.11 -6.95 -17.85
N ASP A 66 4.91 -8.04 -17.84
CA ASP A 66 5.73 -8.43 -18.97
C ASP A 66 4.91 -8.98 -20.15
N GLY A 67 3.85 -9.75 -19.88
CA GLY A 67 3.04 -10.43 -20.90
C GLY A 67 1.81 -9.66 -21.39
N THR A 68 1.32 -8.68 -20.63
CA THR A 68 0.05 -8.00 -20.95
C THR A 68 0.21 -6.49 -21.03
N LEU A 69 0.71 -5.82 -19.99
CA LEU A 69 0.81 -4.36 -19.97
C LEU A 69 1.90 -3.84 -20.91
N LYS A 70 3.06 -4.48 -20.91
CA LYS A 70 4.19 -4.12 -21.80
C LYS A 70 3.84 -4.20 -23.29
N PRO A 71 3.22 -5.28 -23.82
CA PRO A 71 2.75 -5.29 -25.20
C PRO A 71 1.67 -4.24 -25.51
N ALA A 72 0.82 -3.90 -24.53
CA ALA A 72 -0.18 -2.84 -24.69
C ALA A 72 0.50 -1.46 -24.80
N ALA A 73 1.48 -1.16 -23.95
CA ALA A 73 2.25 0.08 -24.01
C ALA A 73 2.99 0.24 -25.33
N ALA A 74 3.55 -0.85 -25.88
CA ALA A 74 4.23 -0.84 -27.18
C ALA A 74 3.30 -0.46 -28.35
N LYS A 75 2.01 -0.81 -28.29
CA LYS A 75 1.02 -0.40 -29.30
C LYS A 75 0.74 1.11 -29.25
N GLU A 76 0.93 1.73 -28.11
CA GLU A 76 0.83 3.19 -27.92
C GLU A 76 2.16 3.92 -28.18
N GLY A 77 3.18 3.23 -28.71
CA GLY A 77 4.48 3.81 -29.01
C GLY A 77 5.40 4.02 -27.81
N VAL A 78 5.08 3.40 -26.65
CA VAL A 78 5.87 3.49 -25.42
C VAL A 78 6.55 2.15 -25.12
N THR A 79 7.85 2.18 -24.87
CA THR A 79 8.59 1.00 -24.38
C THR A 79 8.48 0.94 -22.86
N LEU A 80 7.86 -0.12 -22.32
CA LEU A 80 7.78 -0.34 -20.89
C LEU A 80 8.88 -1.30 -20.44
N GLU A 81 9.68 -0.89 -19.46
CA GLU A 81 10.71 -1.71 -18.81
C GLU A 81 10.36 -1.90 -17.34
N ARG A 82 10.20 -3.16 -16.91
CA ARG A 82 9.98 -3.50 -15.52
C ARG A 82 11.32 -3.61 -14.79
N VAL A 83 11.47 -2.85 -13.71
CA VAL A 83 12.65 -2.88 -12.82
C VAL A 83 12.21 -3.47 -11.48
N PRO A 84 12.58 -4.74 -11.18
CA PRO A 84 12.19 -5.37 -9.93
C PRO A 84 13.01 -4.81 -8.76
N VAL A 85 12.33 -4.55 -7.63
CA VAL A 85 12.96 -4.22 -6.33
C VAL A 85 12.53 -5.22 -5.27
N ALA A 86 13.37 -5.38 -4.25
CA ALA A 86 13.05 -6.23 -3.10
C ALA A 86 12.01 -5.57 -2.17
N ASP A 87 12.03 -4.24 -2.11
CA ASP A 87 11.09 -3.41 -1.35
C ASP A 87 10.84 -2.11 -2.12
N THR A 88 9.60 -1.62 -2.13
CA THR A 88 9.22 -0.33 -2.76
C THR A 88 10.02 0.85 -2.17
N LYS A 89 10.46 0.73 -0.93
CA LYS A 89 11.34 1.71 -0.28
C LYS A 89 12.65 1.92 -1.03
N ASP A 90 13.17 0.90 -1.75
CA ASP A 90 14.37 1.04 -2.56
C ASP A 90 14.15 2.00 -3.73
N ALA A 91 12.96 1.90 -4.38
CA ALA A 91 12.57 2.85 -5.43
C ALA A 91 12.40 4.27 -4.86
N LEU A 92 11.74 4.41 -3.72
CA LEU A 92 11.59 5.70 -3.04
C LEU A 92 12.94 6.32 -2.69
N ASN A 93 13.86 5.56 -2.09
CA ASN A 93 15.20 6.05 -1.74
C ASN A 93 15.98 6.52 -2.97
N ARG A 94 15.83 5.83 -4.10
CA ARG A 94 16.43 6.26 -5.37
C ARG A 94 15.86 7.60 -5.81
N VAL A 95 14.53 7.76 -5.81
CA VAL A 95 13.87 9.02 -6.18
C VAL A 95 14.28 10.15 -5.23
N LEU A 96 14.29 9.92 -3.91
CA LEU A 96 14.72 10.93 -2.93
C LEU A 96 16.16 11.41 -3.16
N THR A 97 17.06 10.48 -3.52
CA THR A 97 18.44 10.82 -3.86
C THR A 97 18.50 11.69 -5.12
N GLU A 98 17.69 11.40 -6.13
CA GLU A 98 17.59 12.17 -7.37
C GLU A 98 17.02 13.57 -7.11
N VAL A 99 15.99 13.68 -6.26
CA VAL A 99 15.41 14.98 -5.85
C VAL A 99 16.46 15.82 -5.13
N GLN A 100 17.19 15.23 -4.18
CA GLN A 100 18.25 15.95 -3.44
C GLN A 100 19.39 16.42 -4.35
N ALA A 101 19.71 15.64 -5.38
CA ALA A 101 20.71 15.99 -6.39
C ALA A 101 20.21 17.01 -7.44
N GLY A 102 18.93 17.39 -7.41
CA GLY A 102 18.32 18.27 -8.42
C GLY A 102 18.25 17.65 -9.82
N THR A 103 18.22 16.32 -9.90
CA THR A 103 18.15 15.57 -11.16
C THR A 103 16.83 15.86 -11.88
N ARG A 104 16.88 16.09 -13.19
CA ARG A 104 15.69 16.33 -14.04
C ARG A 104 15.36 15.17 -14.98
N GLU A 105 16.29 14.24 -15.15
CA GLU A 105 16.14 13.03 -15.96
C GLU A 105 16.60 11.85 -15.09
N GLY A 106 15.75 11.49 -14.12
CA GLY A 106 16.01 10.43 -13.16
C GLY A 106 15.95 9.04 -13.79
N GLY A 107 16.40 8.05 -13.03
CA GLY A 107 16.40 6.63 -13.42
C GLY A 107 15.08 5.91 -13.15
N VAL A 108 14.09 6.59 -12.55
CA VAL A 108 12.78 6.03 -12.18
C VAL A 108 11.70 6.83 -12.89
N ASP A 109 10.84 6.16 -13.66
CA ASP A 109 9.79 6.86 -14.43
C ASP A 109 8.38 6.61 -13.88
N LEU A 110 8.16 5.43 -13.32
CA LEU A 110 6.89 5.04 -12.72
C LEU A 110 7.19 4.11 -11.54
N VAL A 111 6.43 4.22 -10.46
CA VAL A 111 6.59 3.39 -9.25
C VAL A 111 5.26 2.77 -8.87
N TRP A 112 5.23 1.44 -8.65
CA TRP A 112 4.13 0.81 -7.92
C TRP A 112 4.33 1.10 -6.42
N VAL A 113 3.44 1.88 -5.85
CA VAL A 113 3.59 2.42 -4.50
C VAL A 113 2.30 2.32 -3.71
N ASN A 114 2.42 2.27 -2.40
CA ASN A 114 1.34 2.50 -1.44
C ASN A 114 1.90 2.87 -0.05
N GLY A 115 1.00 3.33 0.81
CA GLY A 115 1.22 3.49 2.23
C GLY A 115 2.29 4.50 2.60
N ASP A 116 3.16 4.10 3.51
CA ASP A 116 4.21 4.96 4.07
C ASP A 116 5.18 5.48 3.00
N ASN A 117 5.46 4.66 1.99
CA ASN A 117 6.33 5.06 0.88
C ASN A 117 5.73 6.22 0.08
N PHE A 118 4.42 6.19 -0.19
CA PHE A 118 3.75 7.31 -0.85
C PHE A 118 3.77 8.57 0.03
N GLY A 119 3.34 8.44 1.29
CA GLY A 119 3.30 9.56 2.24
C GLY A 119 4.65 10.24 2.43
N THR A 120 5.72 9.45 2.64
CA THR A 120 7.10 9.93 2.77
C THR A 120 7.56 10.66 1.50
N GLY A 121 7.34 10.06 0.33
CA GLY A 121 7.69 10.66 -0.95
C GLY A 121 6.92 11.97 -1.21
N LYS A 122 5.63 12.02 -0.86
CA LYS A 122 4.80 13.21 -1.01
C LYS A 122 5.30 14.37 -0.15
N GLN A 123 5.63 14.11 1.12
CA GLN A 123 6.20 15.10 2.02
C GLN A 123 7.54 15.65 1.52
N ALA A 124 8.34 14.83 0.87
CA ALA A 124 9.64 15.19 0.30
C ALA A 124 9.56 15.81 -1.10
N GLY A 125 8.36 15.97 -1.70
CA GLY A 125 8.21 16.48 -3.07
C GLY A 125 8.71 15.53 -4.15
N ALA A 126 8.74 14.22 -3.84
CA ALA A 126 9.26 13.19 -4.74
C ALA A 126 8.30 12.85 -5.89
N TRP A 127 7.03 13.18 -5.78
CA TRP A 127 6.02 12.83 -6.77
C TRP A 127 5.56 14.02 -7.60
N SER A 128 5.35 13.82 -8.89
CA SER A 128 4.55 14.72 -9.74
C SER A 128 3.09 14.62 -9.34
N CYS A 129 2.37 15.74 -9.29
CA CYS A 129 0.96 15.78 -8.90
C CYS A 129 0.10 16.49 -9.93
N GLY A 130 -1.22 16.29 -9.87
CA GLY A 130 -2.20 16.94 -10.76
C GLY A 130 -2.32 16.31 -12.15
N TRP A 131 -1.50 15.31 -12.48
CA TRP A 131 -1.49 14.66 -13.81
C TRP A 131 -2.62 13.64 -13.99
N THR A 132 -3.13 13.07 -12.92
CA THR A 132 -4.14 12.00 -13.01
C THR A 132 -5.46 12.47 -13.60
N SER A 133 -5.82 13.74 -13.43
CA SER A 133 -7.03 14.33 -14.02
C SER A 133 -6.98 14.42 -15.55
N MET A 134 -5.80 14.30 -16.16
CA MET A 134 -5.64 14.26 -17.61
C MET A 134 -5.81 12.85 -18.20
N LEU A 135 -5.81 11.80 -17.37
CA LEU A 135 -5.98 10.43 -17.84
C LEU A 135 -7.44 10.14 -18.20
N PRO A 136 -7.75 9.80 -19.46
CA PRO A 136 -9.14 9.51 -19.86
C PRO A 136 -9.81 8.43 -19.00
N ASN A 137 -9.07 7.36 -18.65
CA ASN A 137 -9.60 6.23 -17.90
C ASN A 137 -9.79 6.50 -16.40
N MET A 138 -9.28 7.63 -15.85
CA MET A 138 -9.62 8.04 -14.48
C MET A 138 -11.13 8.26 -14.28
N THR A 139 -11.84 8.66 -15.33
CA THR A 139 -13.30 8.84 -15.29
C THR A 139 -14.07 7.53 -15.06
N LEU A 140 -13.42 6.40 -15.25
CA LEU A 140 -13.99 5.06 -15.04
C LEU A 140 -13.74 4.52 -13.62
N THR A 141 -12.95 5.22 -12.80
CA THR A 141 -12.64 4.79 -11.43
C THR A 141 -13.76 5.18 -10.46
N ALA A 142 -13.87 4.46 -9.36
CA ALA A 142 -14.82 4.76 -8.29
C ALA A 142 -14.36 5.98 -7.48
N ALA A 143 -14.55 7.20 -7.99
CA ALA A 143 -14.05 8.44 -7.39
C ALA A 143 -14.55 8.68 -5.95
N SER A 144 -15.70 8.11 -5.56
CA SER A 144 -16.25 8.17 -4.20
C SER A 144 -15.72 7.08 -3.26
N ASP A 145 -14.90 6.15 -3.76
CA ASP A 145 -14.32 5.10 -2.94
C ASP A 145 -13.19 5.70 -2.06
N PRO A 146 -13.34 5.69 -0.73
CA PRO A 146 -12.33 6.27 0.16
C PRO A 146 -10.96 5.58 0.05
N LEU A 147 -10.90 4.31 -0.40
CA LEU A 147 -9.66 3.60 -0.66
C LEU A 147 -8.88 4.16 -1.85
N LEU A 148 -9.54 4.88 -2.78
CA LEU A 148 -8.90 5.50 -3.94
C LEU A 148 -8.60 7.00 -3.71
N ALA A 149 -9.23 7.61 -2.71
CA ALA A 149 -9.03 9.01 -2.36
C ALA A 149 -7.85 9.22 -1.40
N ASN A 150 -7.50 8.19 -0.63
CA ASN A 150 -6.43 8.24 0.36
C ASN A 150 -5.59 6.97 0.29
N ASP A 151 -4.27 7.13 0.33
CA ASP A 151 -3.33 6.04 0.51
C ASP A 151 -2.81 6.07 1.97
N PHE A 152 -3.19 5.07 2.76
CA PHE A 152 -2.93 4.99 4.21
C PHE A 152 -3.19 6.33 4.92
N GLY A 153 -4.37 6.90 4.68
CA GLY A 153 -4.79 8.17 5.26
C GLY A 153 -4.10 9.41 4.68
N THR A 154 -3.17 9.27 3.75
CA THR A 154 -2.58 10.37 3.01
C THR A 154 -3.43 10.68 1.78
N PRO A 155 -4.00 11.90 1.64
CA PRO A 155 -4.76 12.26 0.46
C PRO A 155 -3.94 12.10 -0.82
N VAL A 156 -4.52 11.45 -1.85
CA VAL A 156 -3.86 11.18 -3.13
C VAL A 156 -3.59 12.47 -3.91
N GLU A 157 -4.57 13.38 -3.98
CA GLU A 157 -4.48 14.72 -4.59
C GLU A 157 -3.85 14.74 -5.99
N GLY A 158 -4.12 13.70 -6.77
CA GLY A 158 -3.62 13.59 -8.14
C GLY A 158 -2.14 13.29 -8.28
N CYS A 159 -1.45 12.85 -7.21
CA CYS A 159 -0.04 12.48 -7.24
C CYS A 159 0.19 11.02 -7.65
N GLU A 160 -0.86 10.21 -7.64
CA GLU A 160 -0.81 8.80 -8.03
C GLU A 160 -2.12 8.35 -8.64
N ALA A 161 -2.08 7.39 -9.57
CA ALA A 161 -3.24 6.77 -10.20
C ALA A 161 -3.52 5.41 -9.54
N PRO A 162 -4.78 5.07 -9.21
CA PRO A 162 -5.09 3.79 -8.61
C PRO A 162 -4.82 2.65 -9.59
N TRP A 163 -4.27 1.54 -9.11
CA TRP A 163 -3.94 0.39 -9.96
C TRP A 163 -4.72 -0.86 -9.59
N SER A 164 -4.75 -1.23 -8.31
CA SER A 164 -5.52 -2.37 -7.83
C SER A 164 -6.04 -2.13 -6.42
N LYS A 165 -7.14 -2.81 -6.06
CA LYS A 165 -7.59 -2.94 -4.68
C LYS A 165 -7.04 -4.22 -4.08
N ALA A 166 -6.77 -4.20 -2.79
CA ALA A 166 -6.33 -5.34 -2.02
C ALA A 166 -7.17 -5.43 -0.73
N GLN A 167 -7.30 -6.65 -0.21
CA GLN A 167 -8.05 -6.91 1.01
C GLN A 167 -7.26 -7.88 1.88
N PHE A 168 -6.99 -7.48 3.11
CA PHE A 168 -6.44 -8.39 4.10
C PHE A 168 -7.42 -9.53 4.34
N THR A 169 -6.96 -10.76 4.24
CA THR A 169 -7.78 -11.96 4.37
C THR A 169 -7.05 -13.03 5.15
N PHE A 170 -7.84 -13.82 5.88
CA PHE A 170 -7.38 -15.09 6.41
C PHE A 170 -7.80 -16.20 5.44
N ALA A 171 -6.93 -17.19 5.25
CA ALA A 171 -7.28 -18.43 4.60
C ALA A 171 -7.15 -19.57 5.61
N TYR A 172 -7.99 -20.60 5.47
CA TYR A 172 -8.03 -21.73 6.38
C TYR A 172 -8.21 -23.05 5.66
N ASN A 173 -7.78 -24.14 6.29
CA ASN A 173 -8.00 -25.49 5.79
C ASN A 173 -9.38 -26.00 6.26
N SER A 174 -10.37 -26.04 5.36
CA SER A 174 -11.72 -26.47 5.69
C SER A 174 -11.84 -27.98 5.97
N ALA A 175 -10.79 -28.77 5.76
CA ALA A 175 -10.76 -30.19 6.17
C ALA A 175 -10.49 -30.34 7.67
N THR A 176 -9.79 -29.37 8.28
CA THR A 176 -9.47 -29.39 9.73
C THR A 176 -10.32 -28.40 10.52
N VAL A 177 -10.72 -27.26 9.91
CA VAL A 177 -11.57 -26.23 10.51
C VAL A 177 -12.97 -26.37 9.91
N THR A 178 -13.80 -27.23 10.46
CA THR A 178 -15.13 -27.56 9.91
C THR A 178 -16.20 -26.52 10.29
N ASP A 179 -16.01 -25.79 11.40
CA ASP A 179 -16.84 -24.66 11.82
C ASP A 179 -15.96 -23.41 11.94
N PRO A 180 -15.71 -22.69 10.84
CA PRO A 180 -14.80 -21.56 10.83
C PRO A 180 -15.40 -20.37 11.62
N PRO A 181 -14.56 -19.61 12.36
CA PRO A 181 -15.00 -18.44 13.09
C PRO A 181 -15.52 -17.35 12.12
N LYS A 182 -16.52 -16.59 12.57
CA LYS A 182 -17.16 -15.54 11.75
C LYS A 182 -16.67 -14.13 12.08
N THR A 183 -15.93 -13.98 13.19
CA THR A 183 -15.40 -12.72 13.67
C THR A 183 -13.93 -12.89 14.03
N LEU A 184 -13.18 -11.79 14.11
CA LEU A 184 -11.80 -11.85 14.59
C LEU A 184 -11.74 -12.32 16.05
N ALA A 185 -12.64 -11.80 16.91
CA ALA A 185 -12.73 -12.28 18.28
C ALA A 185 -12.95 -13.80 18.32
N GLY A 186 -13.85 -14.32 17.49
CA GLY A 186 -14.06 -15.76 17.33
C GLY A 186 -12.82 -16.52 16.85
N LEU A 187 -12.01 -15.94 15.97
CA LEU A 187 -10.73 -16.53 15.53
C LEU A 187 -9.73 -16.61 16.69
N LEU A 188 -9.63 -15.54 17.49
CA LEU A 188 -8.76 -15.53 18.66
C LEU A 188 -9.23 -16.55 19.72
N ASP A 189 -10.54 -16.70 19.92
CA ASP A 189 -11.11 -17.73 20.84
C ASP A 189 -10.90 -19.15 20.30
N TRP A 190 -11.09 -19.35 18.99
CA TRP A 190 -10.75 -20.61 18.32
C TRP A 190 -9.29 -20.97 18.55
N SER A 191 -8.39 -20.03 18.42
CA SER A 191 -6.96 -20.23 18.68
C SER A 191 -6.67 -20.67 20.11
N ARG A 192 -7.39 -20.12 21.11
CA ARG A 192 -7.25 -20.52 22.54
C ARG A 192 -7.72 -21.97 22.79
N THR A 193 -8.72 -22.42 22.05
CA THR A 193 -9.25 -23.79 22.17
C THR A 193 -8.50 -24.82 21.30
N HIS A 194 -7.65 -24.33 20.38
CA HIS A 194 -6.83 -25.17 19.48
C HIS A 194 -5.34 -24.74 19.57
N PRO A 195 -4.69 -24.93 20.73
CA PRO A 195 -3.35 -24.42 20.94
C PRO A 195 -2.36 -24.99 19.95
N GLY A 196 -1.47 -24.11 19.47
CA GLY A 196 -0.45 -24.44 18.47
C GLY A 196 -0.93 -24.40 17.02
N ARG A 197 -2.25 -24.21 16.76
CA ARG A 197 -2.82 -24.29 15.42
C ARG A 197 -2.99 -22.95 14.71
N PHE A 198 -2.60 -21.84 15.35
CA PHE A 198 -2.63 -20.48 14.81
C PHE A 198 -1.33 -19.74 15.14
N THR A 199 -0.90 -18.87 14.25
CA THR A 199 0.11 -17.84 14.49
C THR A 199 -0.01 -16.75 13.44
N TYR A 200 0.83 -15.71 13.54
CA TYR A 200 0.92 -14.61 12.60
C TYR A 200 2.38 -14.17 12.43
N PRO A 201 2.77 -13.53 11.32
CA PRO A 201 4.13 -13.03 11.14
C PRO A 201 4.46 -11.91 12.13
N ALA A 202 5.71 -11.86 12.56
CA ALA A 202 6.18 -10.79 13.44
C ALA A 202 6.22 -9.45 12.69
N PRO A 203 5.61 -8.35 13.20
CA PRO A 203 5.95 -7.03 12.72
C PRO A 203 7.47 -6.76 12.75
N PRO A 204 8.06 -6.07 11.76
CA PRO A 204 7.40 -5.26 10.75
C PRO A 204 7.06 -5.99 9.42
N ASP A 205 6.91 -7.33 9.40
CA ASP A 205 6.34 -7.99 8.21
C ASP A 205 5.01 -7.32 7.88
N PHE A 206 4.78 -7.02 6.60
CA PHE A 206 3.62 -6.24 6.16
C PHE A 206 2.29 -6.88 6.59
N THR A 207 2.17 -8.21 6.44
CA THR A 207 0.97 -8.98 6.81
C THR A 207 0.81 -9.10 8.33
N GLY A 208 1.91 -9.29 9.06
CA GLY A 208 1.89 -9.30 10.52
C GLY A 208 1.54 -7.95 11.12
N SER A 209 2.01 -6.87 10.53
CA SER A 209 1.68 -5.51 10.92
C SER A 209 0.20 -5.19 10.67
N VAL A 210 -0.40 -5.62 9.54
CA VAL A 210 -1.84 -5.44 9.30
C VAL A 210 -2.69 -6.30 10.25
N PHE A 211 -2.25 -7.52 10.60
CA PHE A 211 -2.93 -8.32 11.62
C PHE A 211 -3.01 -7.57 12.95
N THR A 212 -1.94 -6.90 13.37
CA THR A 212 -1.91 -6.08 14.59
C THR A 212 -2.94 -4.95 14.51
N ARG A 213 -3.08 -4.27 13.36
CA ARG A 213 -4.08 -3.23 13.13
C ARG A 213 -5.51 -3.79 13.12
N GLN A 214 -5.70 -4.97 12.54
CA GLN A 214 -7.00 -5.64 12.54
C GLN A 214 -7.43 -5.99 13.98
N VAL A 215 -6.51 -6.45 14.84
CA VAL A 215 -6.79 -6.69 16.27
C VAL A 215 -7.09 -5.37 16.97
N LEU A 216 -6.34 -4.29 16.68
CA LEU A 216 -6.63 -2.97 17.27
C LEU A 216 -8.07 -2.52 16.96
N TYR A 217 -8.53 -2.67 15.72
CA TYR A 217 -9.91 -2.33 15.35
C TYR A 217 -10.92 -3.16 16.14
N SER A 218 -10.70 -4.46 16.23
CA SER A 218 -11.59 -5.36 16.98
C SER A 218 -11.70 -4.97 18.46
N VAL A 219 -10.57 -4.77 19.15
CA VAL A 219 -10.56 -4.43 20.58
C VAL A 219 -11.02 -2.99 20.86
N SER A 220 -10.97 -2.12 19.86
CA SER A 220 -11.49 -0.75 19.95
C SER A 220 -12.99 -0.66 19.66
N GLY A 221 -13.66 -1.77 19.35
CA GLY A 221 -15.07 -1.78 18.97
C GLY A 221 -15.34 -1.29 17.54
N GLY A 222 -14.36 -1.39 16.67
CA GLY A 222 -14.41 -1.06 15.24
C GLY A 222 -13.50 0.09 14.84
N TYR A 223 -13.22 0.17 13.54
CA TYR A 223 -12.37 1.19 12.93
C TYR A 223 -12.78 2.63 13.31
N ALA A 224 -14.07 2.92 13.34
CA ALA A 224 -14.60 4.26 13.62
C ALA A 224 -14.17 4.83 14.98
N ASN A 225 -13.72 3.98 15.89
CA ASN A 225 -13.25 4.37 17.23
C ASN A 225 -11.74 4.64 17.27
N VAL A 226 -11.04 4.43 16.15
CA VAL A 226 -9.61 4.74 16.00
C VAL A 226 -9.48 6.02 15.17
N PRO A 227 -8.77 7.06 15.64
CA PRO A 227 -8.61 8.28 14.88
C PRO A 227 -7.95 8.02 13.49
N PRO A 228 -8.43 8.66 12.42
CA PRO A 228 -7.87 8.44 11.08
C PRO A 228 -6.41 8.89 10.97
N GLY A 229 -6.03 9.98 11.68
CA GLY A 229 -4.65 10.44 11.82
C GLY A 229 -3.99 9.88 13.07
N PHE A 230 -2.65 9.85 13.12
CA PHE A 230 -1.93 9.44 14.32
C PHE A 230 -2.11 10.48 15.44
N ASP A 231 -2.55 10.01 16.61
CA ASP A 231 -2.68 10.77 17.84
C ASP A 231 -2.05 9.98 18.99
N ARG A 232 -1.01 10.54 19.63
CA ARG A 232 -0.30 9.88 20.73
C ARG A 232 -1.22 9.55 21.91
N LYS A 233 -2.17 10.44 22.26
CA LYS A 233 -3.09 10.19 23.36
C LYS A 233 -4.07 9.04 23.05
N ALA A 234 -4.54 8.99 21.80
CA ALA A 234 -5.36 7.88 21.34
C ALA A 234 -4.55 6.57 21.32
N PHE A 235 -3.30 6.60 20.85
CA PHE A 235 -2.39 5.46 20.89
C PHE A 235 -2.25 4.91 22.30
N ASP A 236 -1.89 5.76 23.27
CA ASP A 236 -1.66 5.37 24.66
C ASP A 236 -2.95 4.85 25.35
N ARG A 237 -4.12 5.29 24.89
CA ARG A 237 -5.42 4.82 25.38
C ARG A 237 -5.85 3.49 24.80
N LEU A 238 -5.62 3.26 23.49
CA LEU A 238 -6.18 2.11 22.76
C LEU A 238 -5.25 0.89 22.78
N THR A 239 -3.94 1.10 22.78
CA THR A 239 -2.97 0.02 22.65
C THR A 239 -2.83 -0.91 23.85
N PRO A 240 -3.12 -0.53 25.11
CA PRO A 240 -3.13 -1.50 26.21
C PRO A 240 -4.03 -2.70 25.94
N SER A 241 -5.28 -2.50 25.52
CA SER A 241 -6.21 -3.59 25.20
C SER A 241 -5.72 -4.47 24.03
N LEU A 242 -5.05 -3.87 23.05
CA LEU A 242 -4.41 -4.61 21.96
C LEU A 242 -3.33 -5.55 22.49
N PHE A 243 -2.39 -5.01 23.27
CA PHE A 243 -1.24 -5.79 23.72
C PHE A 243 -1.61 -6.80 24.83
N ASP A 244 -2.59 -6.48 25.67
CA ASP A 244 -3.17 -7.46 26.61
C ASP A 244 -3.80 -8.64 25.86
N THR A 245 -4.52 -8.37 24.76
CA THR A 245 -5.12 -9.40 23.91
C THR A 245 -4.04 -10.27 23.25
N LEU A 246 -3.01 -9.68 22.65
CA LEU A 246 -1.94 -10.41 21.99
C LEU A 246 -1.07 -11.20 22.99
N THR A 247 -0.79 -10.63 24.15
CA THR A 247 -0.06 -11.30 25.23
C THR A 247 -0.86 -12.47 25.79
N GLY A 248 -2.17 -12.28 26.03
CA GLY A 248 -3.05 -13.35 26.48
C GLY A 248 -3.29 -14.45 25.46
N LEU A 249 -3.12 -14.14 24.16
CA LEU A 249 -3.20 -15.12 23.06
C LEU A 249 -1.92 -15.97 22.94
N ALA A 250 -0.78 -15.41 23.27
CA ALA A 250 0.53 -15.98 23.01
C ALA A 250 0.70 -17.46 23.46
N PRO A 251 0.25 -17.89 24.65
CA PRO A 251 0.37 -19.29 25.07
C PRO A 251 -0.37 -20.28 24.15
N SER A 252 -1.38 -19.83 23.41
CA SER A 252 -2.17 -20.63 22.47
C SER A 252 -1.59 -20.65 21.05
N LEU A 253 -0.64 -19.79 20.74
CA LEU A 253 -0.05 -19.71 19.42
C LEU A 253 0.90 -20.89 19.15
N TRP A 254 1.22 -21.09 17.88
CA TRP A 254 2.28 -22.01 17.45
C TRP A 254 3.55 -21.78 18.29
N ARG A 255 4.13 -22.87 18.78
CA ARG A 255 5.28 -22.86 19.72
C ARG A 255 5.04 -21.99 20.98
N GLU A 256 3.80 -21.93 21.44
CA GLU A 256 3.42 -21.16 22.64
C GLU A 256 3.76 -19.67 22.49
N GLY A 257 3.78 -19.16 21.25
CA GLY A 257 4.17 -17.80 20.94
C GLY A 257 5.62 -17.42 21.33
N LYS A 258 6.46 -18.36 21.69
CA LYS A 258 7.88 -18.11 22.01
C LYS A 258 8.69 -17.65 20.80
N THR A 259 8.20 -17.99 19.60
CA THR A 259 8.72 -17.54 18.32
C THR A 259 7.57 -17.26 17.36
N TYR A 260 7.80 -16.35 16.43
CA TYR A 260 6.85 -15.99 15.37
C TYR A 260 7.53 -16.20 14.00
N PRO A 261 6.77 -16.54 12.95
CA PRO A 261 7.27 -16.43 11.58
C PRO A 261 7.84 -15.04 11.34
N LYS A 262 8.99 -14.93 10.70
CA LYS A 262 9.61 -13.63 10.41
C LYS A 262 8.98 -12.94 9.21
N THR A 263 8.39 -13.74 8.31
CA THR A 263 7.77 -13.29 7.06
C THR A 263 6.45 -14.03 6.82
N SER A 264 5.62 -13.43 5.98
CA SER A 264 4.41 -14.08 5.47
C SER A 264 4.74 -15.41 4.80
N GLY A 265 5.85 -15.50 4.05
CA GLY A 265 6.28 -16.76 3.42
C GLY A 265 6.64 -17.86 4.42
N GLU A 266 7.18 -17.53 5.60
CA GLU A 266 7.38 -18.52 6.67
C GLU A 266 6.04 -19.01 7.25
N LEU A 267 5.05 -18.12 7.42
CA LEU A 267 3.70 -18.52 7.81
C LEU A 267 3.05 -19.44 6.77
N ASP A 268 3.20 -19.08 5.49
CA ASP A 268 2.68 -19.87 4.36
C ASP A 268 3.28 -21.30 4.35
N ALA A 269 4.58 -21.42 4.64
CA ALA A 269 5.24 -22.71 4.76
C ALA A 269 4.69 -23.55 5.95
N LEU A 270 4.37 -22.90 7.08
CA LEU A 270 3.74 -23.59 8.22
C LEU A 270 2.33 -24.07 7.86
N TYR A 271 1.56 -23.27 7.15
CA TYR A 271 0.22 -23.61 6.69
C TYR A 271 0.24 -24.74 5.66
N ALA A 272 1.09 -24.61 4.64
CA ALA A 272 1.28 -25.65 3.62
C ALA A 272 1.72 -27.00 4.23
N GLY A 273 2.57 -26.95 5.25
CA GLY A 273 3.03 -28.11 6.02
C GLY A 273 2.04 -28.64 7.07
N GLY A 274 0.85 -28.04 7.19
CA GLY A 274 -0.19 -28.45 8.14
C GLY A 274 0.16 -28.23 9.61
N GLN A 275 1.15 -27.40 9.91
CA GLN A 275 1.52 -27.05 11.29
C GLN A 275 0.55 -26.07 11.92
N VAL A 276 -0.06 -25.20 11.10
CA VAL A 276 -1.14 -24.30 11.48
C VAL A 276 -2.32 -24.48 10.54
N ASP A 277 -3.53 -24.09 10.97
CA ASP A 277 -4.75 -24.24 10.19
C ASP A 277 -5.18 -22.97 9.47
N PHE A 278 -4.51 -21.87 9.75
CA PHE A 278 -4.76 -20.57 9.11
C PHE A 278 -3.46 -19.98 8.57
N THR A 279 -3.59 -19.30 7.46
CA THR A 279 -2.62 -18.32 6.97
C THR A 279 -3.32 -17.00 6.71
N MET A 280 -2.57 -15.95 6.34
CA MET A 280 -3.13 -14.63 6.05
C MET A 280 -2.37 -13.96 4.91
N THR A 281 -3.08 -13.18 4.12
CA THR A 281 -2.50 -12.47 2.98
C THR A 281 -3.21 -11.14 2.76
N TYR A 282 -2.50 -10.19 2.20
CA TYR A 282 -3.10 -8.94 1.71
C TYR A 282 -3.48 -9.01 0.22
N GLY A 283 -3.00 -10.02 -0.48
CA GLY A 283 -3.30 -10.30 -1.89
C GLY A 283 -3.97 -11.66 -2.05
N PRO A 284 -5.28 -11.80 -1.75
CA PRO A 284 -5.96 -13.11 -1.80
C PRO A 284 -5.95 -13.74 -3.20
N ALA A 285 -5.66 -12.96 -4.23
CA ALA A 285 -5.58 -13.43 -5.61
C ALA A 285 -4.66 -14.64 -5.80
N THR A 286 -3.52 -14.65 -5.12
CA THR A 286 -2.52 -15.71 -5.23
C THR A 286 -2.97 -17.04 -4.65
N LEU A 287 -3.97 -17.05 -3.76
CA LEU A 287 -4.44 -18.27 -3.09
C LEU A 287 -4.96 -19.32 -4.08
N SER A 288 -5.65 -18.88 -5.13
CA SER A 288 -6.17 -19.81 -6.16
C SER A 288 -5.06 -20.57 -6.87
N LYS A 289 -3.97 -19.89 -7.18
CA LYS A 289 -2.79 -20.51 -7.82
C LYS A 289 -2.10 -21.47 -6.85
N LEU A 290 -1.88 -21.06 -5.60
CA LEU A 290 -1.22 -21.89 -4.59
C LEU A 290 -2.00 -23.18 -4.30
N VAL A 291 -3.32 -23.15 -4.38
CA VAL A 291 -4.17 -24.34 -4.29
C VAL A 291 -4.09 -25.17 -5.58
N ALA A 292 -4.15 -24.53 -6.75
CA ALA A 292 -4.16 -25.24 -8.03
C ALA A 292 -2.84 -25.99 -8.31
N ASP A 293 -1.71 -25.45 -7.89
CA ASP A 293 -0.39 -26.08 -8.05
C ASP A 293 -0.02 -27.03 -6.89
N GLY A 294 -0.92 -27.21 -5.92
CA GLY A 294 -0.73 -28.13 -4.80
C GLY A 294 0.20 -27.62 -3.70
N THR A 295 0.62 -26.35 -3.73
CA THR A 295 1.40 -25.74 -2.65
C THR A 295 0.58 -25.64 -1.38
N TYR A 296 -0.72 -25.28 -1.50
CA TYR A 296 -1.66 -25.24 -0.40
C TYR A 296 -2.62 -26.43 -0.43
N PRO A 297 -3.18 -26.80 0.73
CA PRO A 297 -4.21 -27.85 0.79
C PRO A 297 -5.38 -27.56 -0.16
N ALA A 298 -5.86 -28.56 -0.88
CA ALA A 298 -7.01 -28.43 -1.80
C ALA A 298 -8.29 -27.93 -1.09
N ALA A 299 -8.39 -28.14 0.23
CA ALA A 299 -9.48 -27.68 1.08
C ALA A 299 -9.31 -26.23 1.58
N THR A 300 -8.32 -25.48 1.08
CA THR A 300 -8.13 -24.07 1.44
C THR A 300 -9.32 -23.23 1.01
N LYS A 301 -9.82 -22.40 1.92
CA LYS A 301 -10.87 -21.41 1.70
C LYS A 301 -10.52 -20.08 2.34
N VAL A 302 -11.04 -18.99 1.80
CA VAL A 302 -10.96 -17.67 2.41
C VAL A 302 -11.99 -17.56 3.53
N LEU A 303 -11.55 -17.00 4.66
CA LEU A 303 -12.42 -16.66 5.79
C LEU A 303 -12.95 -15.25 5.61
N THR A 304 -14.26 -15.08 5.58
CA THR A 304 -14.92 -13.78 5.60
C THR A 304 -15.37 -13.45 7.02
N LEU A 305 -14.97 -12.28 7.53
CA LEU A 305 -15.35 -11.81 8.86
C LEU A 305 -16.56 -10.86 8.77
N GLU A 306 -17.49 -10.96 9.70
CA GLU A 306 -18.71 -10.14 9.74
C GLU A 306 -18.41 -8.65 9.90
N GLU A 307 -17.39 -8.29 10.68
CA GLU A 307 -16.90 -6.92 10.83
C GLU A 307 -16.00 -6.44 9.68
N GLY A 308 -15.73 -7.32 8.71
CA GLY A 308 -14.81 -7.04 7.61
C GLY A 308 -13.35 -7.07 8.03
N THR A 309 -12.49 -6.79 7.08
CA THR A 309 -11.04 -6.72 7.26
C THR A 309 -10.48 -5.43 6.65
N VAL A 310 -9.22 -5.15 6.95
CA VAL A 310 -8.53 -3.98 6.39
C VAL A 310 -8.37 -4.14 4.88
N GLY A 311 -8.76 -3.11 4.14
CA GLY A 311 -8.58 -3.00 2.70
C GLY A 311 -7.76 -1.79 2.32
N ASN A 312 -7.05 -1.86 1.21
CA ASN A 312 -6.36 -0.71 0.63
C ASN A 312 -6.41 -0.74 -0.91
N ALA A 313 -5.83 0.27 -1.51
CA ALA A 313 -5.47 0.27 -2.92
C ALA A 313 -3.95 0.34 -3.07
N SER A 314 -3.45 -0.08 -4.20
CA SER A 314 -2.11 0.22 -4.66
C SER A 314 -2.18 1.12 -5.88
N PHE A 315 -1.12 1.89 -6.09
CA PHE A 315 -1.12 3.01 -7.01
C PHE A 315 0.12 2.99 -7.90
N LEU A 316 0.06 3.82 -8.95
CA LEU A 316 1.19 4.16 -9.81
C LEU A 316 1.50 5.64 -9.63
N ALA A 317 2.69 5.96 -9.13
CA ALA A 317 3.17 7.31 -8.94
C ALA A 317 4.29 7.65 -9.94
N ILE A 318 4.29 8.89 -10.44
CA ILE A 318 5.33 9.41 -11.33
C ILE A 318 6.29 10.25 -10.49
N PRO A 319 7.60 9.91 -10.44
CA PRO A 319 8.59 10.75 -9.79
C PRO A 319 8.69 12.15 -10.41
N SER A 320 8.87 13.16 -9.57
CA SER A 320 9.09 14.56 -10.02
C SER A 320 10.37 14.70 -10.84
N THR A 321 11.30 13.76 -10.73
CA THR A 321 12.57 13.68 -11.46
C THR A 321 12.48 12.96 -12.80
N SER A 322 11.34 12.33 -13.14
CA SER A 322 11.21 11.58 -14.39
C SER A 322 11.28 12.49 -15.61
N GLY A 323 12.17 12.15 -16.54
CA GLY A 323 12.23 12.74 -17.88
C GLY A 323 11.19 12.19 -18.88
N HIS A 324 10.49 11.09 -18.50
CA HIS A 324 9.54 10.37 -19.37
C HIS A 324 8.10 10.44 -18.84
N GLN A 325 7.71 11.59 -18.28
CA GLN A 325 6.39 11.77 -17.65
C GLN A 325 5.22 11.48 -18.59
N ALA A 326 5.33 11.86 -19.88
CA ALA A 326 4.29 11.59 -20.88
C ALA A 326 4.09 10.08 -21.10
N GLY A 327 5.16 9.34 -21.29
CA GLY A 327 5.12 7.88 -21.41
C GLY A 327 4.58 7.20 -20.14
N ALA A 328 4.99 7.67 -18.95
CA ALA A 328 4.49 7.18 -17.68
C ALA A 328 2.98 7.42 -17.52
N MET A 329 2.46 8.57 -17.96
CA MET A 329 1.02 8.85 -17.99
C MET A 329 0.26 7.93 -18.94
N VAL A 330 0.84 7.62 -20.13
CA VAL A 330 0.24 6.67 -21.08
C VAL A 330 0.18 5.28 -20.45
N VAL A 331 1.25 4.81 -19.82
CA VAL A 331 1.26 3.49 -19.14
C VAL A 331 0.25 3.46 -17.99
N ALA A 332 0.16 4.52 -17.18
CA ALA A 332 -0.82 4.60 -16.08
C ALA A 332 -2.26 4.61 -16.61
N ASN A 333 -2.54 5.34 -17.69
CA ASN A 333 -3.86 5.32 -18.33
C ASN A 333 -4.22 3.95 -18.90
N LEU A 334 -3.27 3.26 -19.54
CA LEU A 334 -3.46 1.88 -20.01
C LEU A 334 -3.77 0.94 -18.84
N ALA A 335 -3.01 1.04 -17.74
CA ALA A 335 -3.23 0.22 -16.55
C ALA A 335 -4.63 0.40 -15.96
N LEU A 336 -5.29 1.54 -16.21
CA LEU A 336 -6.68 1.84 -15.84
C LEU A 336 -7.70 1.42 -16.90
N SER A 337 -7.29 1.00 -18.11
CA SER A 337 -8.26 0.62 -19.15
C SER A 337 -9.06 -0.62 -18.72
N PRO A 338 -10.34 -0.74 -19.13
CA PRO A 338 -11.15 -1.91 -18.82
C PRO A 338 -10.51 -3.22 -19.26
N GLU A 339 -9.81 -3.24 -20.39
CA GLU A 339 -9.12 -4.40 -20.93
C GLU A 339 -7.97 -4.85 -20.00
N GLN A 340 -7.15 -3.89 -19.55
CA GLN A 340 -6.03 -4.18 -18.67
C GLN A 340 -6.49 -4.54 -17.25
N GLN A 341 -7.55 -3.88 -16.77
CA GLN A 341 -8.14 -4.19 -15.48
C GLN A 341 -8.82 -5.57 -15.48
N ALA A 342 -9.53 -5.95 -16.56
CA ALA A 342 -10.11 -7.29 -16.69
C ALA A 342 -9.03 -8.36 -16.81
N ALA A 343 -7.99 -8.14 -17.63
CA ALA A 343 -6.87 -9.08 -17.74
C ALA A 343 -6.15 -9.26 -16.40
N LYS A 344 -5.95 -8.19 -15.63
CA LYS A 344 -5.37 -8.24 -14.29
C LYS A 344 -6.26 -8.97 -13.28
N ALA A 345 -7.58 -8.82 -13.40
CA ALA A 345 -8.55 -9.45 -12.51
C ALA A 345 -8.76 -10.95 -12.79
N ASP A 346 -8.32 -11.46 -13.95
CA ASP A 346 -8.40 -12.89 -14.26
C ASP A 346 -7.54 -13.69 -13.27
N PRO A 347 -8.12 -14.63 -12.48
CA PRO A 347 -7.38 -15.42 -11.50
C PRO A 347 -6.33 -16.35 -12.13
N ARG A 348 -6.38 -16.59 -13.45
CA ARG A 348 -5.36 -17.34 -14.20
C ARG A 348 -4.16 -16.47 -14.56
N VAL A 349 -4.31 -15.14 -14.53
CA VAL A 349 -3.26 -14.16 -14.83
C VAL A 349 -2.67 -13.61 -13.53
N TRP A 350 -3.45 -12.82 -12.78
CA TRP A 350 -3.02 -12.26 -11.50
C TRP A 350 -4.12 -12.30 -10.44
N GLY A 351 -5.39 -12.03 -10.80
CA GLY A 351 -6.55 -12.07 -9.91
C GLY A 351 -6.68 -10.84 -9.02
N GLN A 352 -5.98 -9.75 -9.31
CA GLN A 352 -6.06 -8.50 -8.54
C GLN A 352 -7.39 -7.79 -8.73
N PHE A 353 -7.95 -7.26 -7.66
CA PHE A 353 -9.23 -6.59 -7.71
C PHE A 353 -9.17 -5.27 -8.49
N PRO A 354 -10.17 -5.01 -9.36
CA PRO A 354 -10.21 -3.82 -10.19
C PRO A 354 -10.52 -2.56 -9.37
N VAL A 355 -10.06 -1.41 -9.88
CA VAL A 355 -10.32 -0.08 -9.31
C VAL A 355 -11.46 0.64 -10.02
N LEU A 356 -12.01 0.05 -11.08
CA LEU A 356 -13.07 0.66 -11.89
C LEU A 356 -14.42 0.59 -11.17
N ASP A 357 -15.26 1.59 -11.40
CA ASP A 357 -16.65 1.62 -10.98
C ASP A 357 -17.50 0.86 -12.01
N PRO A 358 -18.16 -0.25 -11.65
CA PRO A 358 -19.04 -0.95 -12.57
C PRO A 358 -20.16 -0.07 -13.16
N ALA A 359 -20.57 0.97 -12.44
CA ALA A 359 -21.59 1.91 -12.91
C ALA A 359 -21.07 2.86 -14.01
N ALA A 360 -19.77 3.13 -14.03
CA ALA A 360 -19.13 3.96 -15.05
C ALA A 360 -18.81 3.19 -16.35
N LEU A 361 -18.87 1.85 -16.32
CA LEU A 361 -18.55 1.01 -17.46
C LEU A 361 -19.72 0.88 -18.42
N SER A 362 -19.43 0.83 -19.72
CA SER A 362 -20.41 0.41 -20.75
C SER A 362 -20.79 -1.08 -20.57
N ALA A 363 -21.90 -1.50 -21.19
CA ALA A 363 -22.31 -2.91 -21.15
C ALA A 363 -21.23 -3.87 -21.70
N ALA A 364 -20.54 -3.48 -22.78
CA ALA A 364 -19.45 -4.29 -23.35
C ALA A 364 -18.24 -4.40 -22.39
N GLN A 365 -17.89 -3.32 -21.69
CA GLN A 365 -16.82 -3.33 -20.72
C GLN A 365 -17.16 -4.16 -19.47
N ARG A 366 -18.40 -4.06 -18.95
CA ARG A 366 -18.85 -4.95 -17.86
C ARG A 366 -18.80 -6.41 -18.22
N ALA A 367 -19.21 -6.76 -19.45
CA ALA A 367 -19.17 -8.14 -19.94
C ALA A 367 -17.77 -8.75 -19.92
N MET A 368 -16.68 -7.96 -20.02
CA MET A 368 -15.32 -8.46 -19.87
C MET A 368 -15.05 -9.03 -18.48
N PHE A 369 -15.58 -8.38 -17.43
CA PHE A 369 -15.42 -8.84 -16.04
C PHE A 369 -16.38 -10.01 -15.73
N GLU A 370 -17.61 -9.97 -16.26
CA GLU A 370 -18.60 -11.05 -16.10
C GLU A 370 -18.15 -12.36 -16.77
N ALA A 371 -17.31 -12.27 -17.81
CA ALA A 371 -16.74 -13.42 -18.50
C ALA A 371 -15.56 -14.07 -17.77
N LEU A 372 -15.04 -13.44 -16.70
CA LEU A 372 -13.92 -14.00 -15.94
C LEU A 372 -14.36 -15.28 -15.21
N PRO A 373 -13.49 -16.29 -15.16
CA PRO A 373 -13.81 -17.49 -14.38
C PRO A 373 -13.89 -17.15 -12.89
N PRO A 374 -14.87 -17.71 -12.15
CA PRO A 374 -14.88 -17.55 -10.70
C PRO A 374 -13.67 -18.23 -10.09
N SER A 375 -13.10 -17.62 -9.06
CA SER A 375 -12.07 -18.29 -8.26
C SER A 375 -12.72 -19.41 -7.41
N PRO A 376 -12.16 -20.61 -7.37
CA PRO A 376 -12.66 -21.68 -6.51
C PRO A 376 -12.34 -21.45 -5.02
N VAL A 377 -11.42 -20.55 -4.71
CA VAL A 377 -10.86 -20.30 -3.36
C VAL A 377 -11.25 -18.94 -2.82
N VAL A 378 -11.20 -17.91 -3.67
CA VAL A 378 -11.38 -16.51 -3.30
C VAL A 378 -12.78 -16.05 -3.68
N PRO A 379 -13.60 -15.58 -2.73
CA PRO A 379 -14.90 -14.97 -3.03
C PRO A 379 -14.76 -13.75 -3.95
N ALA A 380 -15.85 -13.39 -4.62
CA ALA A 380 -15.91 -12.15 -5.39
C ALA A 380 -15.59 -10.93 -4.50
N TYR A 381 -15.04 -9.88 -5.11
CA TYR A 381 -14.54 -8.72 -4.35
C TYR A 381 -15.63 -8.03 -3.53
N ASP A 382 -16.84 -7.93 -4.07
CA ASP A 382 -18.00 -7.35 -3.37
C ASP A 382 -18.37 -8.11 -2.09
N VAL A 383 -18.13 -9.43 -2.06
CA VAL A 383 -18.30 -10.26 -0.86
C VAL A 383 -17.19 -10.00 0.15
N LEU A 384 -15.93 -9.95 -0.30
CA LEU A 384 -14.78 -9.72 0.57
C LEU A 384 -14.75 -8.31 1.16
N SER A 385 -15.10 -7.32 0.35
CA SER A 385 -15.03 -5.90 0.72
C SER A 385 -16.29 -5.37 1.38
N LYS A 386 -17.31 -6.19 1.59
CA LYS A 386 -18.63 -5.77 2.09
C LYS A 386 -18.58 -4.87 3.32
N ASN A 387 -17.64 -5.13 4.22
CA ASN A 387 -17.42 -4.35 5.43
C ASN A 387 -15.92 -3.98 5.53
N ALA A 388 -15.27 -3.67 4.39
CA ALA A 388 -13.86 -3.32 4.39
C ALA A 388 -13.59 -2.09 5.25
N ASN A 389 -12.57 -2.19 6.09
CA ASN A 389 -12.08 -1.09 6.91
C ASN A 389 -10.90 -0.44 6.19
N PRO A 390 -10.81 0.88 6.11
CA PRO A 390 -9.64 1.53 5.57
C PRO A 390 -8.40 1.28 6.43
N GLU A 391 -7.22 1.44 5.84
CA GLU A 391 -5.97 1.42 6.58
C GLU A 391 -5.84 2.62 7.51
N LEU A 392 -5.11 2.45 8.61
CA LEU A 392 -4.67 3.54 9.45
C LEU A 392 -3.69 4.45 8.69
N ALA A 393 -3.66 5.73 9.09
CA ALA A 393 -2.61 6.62 8.61
C ALA A 393 -1.21 6.03 8.85
N ALA A 394 -0.32 6.20 7.86
CA ALA A 394 0.99 5.59 7.83
C ALA A 394 1.80 5.78 9.13
N ALA A 395 1.63 6.94 9.81
CA ALA A 395 2.31 7.22 11.06
C ALA A 395 1.93 6.31 12.26
N TRP A 396 0.81 5.57 12.18
CA TRP A 396 0.46 4.57 13.19
C TRP A 396 1.33 3.31 13.09
N VAL A 397 1.75 2.95 11.89
CA VAL A 397 2.38 1.66 11.60
C VAL A 397 3.69 1.48 12.35
N PRO A 398 4.70 2.36 12.23
CA PRO A 398 5.97 2.19 12.94
C PRO A 398 5.79 2.21 14.46
N GLU A 399 4.86 3.00 14.99
CA GLU A 399 4.59 3.07 16.43
C GLU A 399 3.99 1.78 16.98
N LEU A 400 3.07 1.15 16.23
CA LEU A 400 2.49 -0.15 16.58
C LEU A 400 3.53 -1.27 16.48
N ASP A 401 4.32 -1.29 15.42
CA ASP A 401 5.36 -2.31 15.19
C ASP A 401 6.45 -2.25 16.28
N ASP A 402 6.88 -1.05 16.63
CA ASP A 402 7.85 -0.85 17.72
C ASP A 402 7.28 -1.22 19.09
N ALA A 403 6.01 -0.87 19.36
CA ALA A 403 5.36 -1.27 20.60
C ALA A 403 5.15 -2.79 20.66
N TRP A 404 4.78 -3.43 19.54
CA TRP A 404 4.68 -4.88 19.45
C TRP A 404 6.02 -5.55 19.77
N ARG A 405 7.11 -5.07 19.18
CA ARG A 405 8.46 -5.60 19.46
C ARG A 405 8.82 -5.51 20.93
N ARG A 406 8.55 -4.36 21.56
CA ARG A 406 8.85 -4.16 22.98
C ARG A 406 7.98 -5.02 23.89
N GLN A 407 6.69 -5.16 23.61
CA GLN A 407 5.76 -5.79 24.56
C GLN A 407 5.59 -7.29 24.31
N ILE A 408 5.68 -7.75 23.06
CA ILE A 408 5.47 -9.15 22.71
C ILE A 408 6.78 -9.94 22.64
N LEU A 409 7.85 -9.40 22.03
CA LEU A 409 9.14 -10.12 21.93
C LEU A 409 10.03 -9.95 23.14
N THR A 410 10.16 -8.73 23.69
CA THR A 410 11.13 -8.43 24.74
C THR A 410 10.54 -8.37 26.13
N GLY A 411 9.23 -8.22 26.26
CA GLY A 411 8.51 -8.14 27.53
C GLY A 411 8.24 -9.49 28.22
N ARG A 412 8.89 -10.57 27.75
CA ARG A 412 8.75 -11.95 28.28
C ARG A 412 9.93 -12.36 29.11
#